data_c005d00a9cc356098c977a154490fe99
#
_entry.id   c005d00a9cc356098c977a154490fe99
#
_cell.length_a   1.000
_cell.length_b   1.000
_cell.length_c   1.000
_cell.angle_alpha   90.00
_cell.angle_beta   90.00
_cell.angle_gamma   90.00
#
_symmetry.space_group_name_H-M   'P 1'
#
loop_
_entity.id
_entity.type
_entity.pdbx_description
1 polymer ?
#
loop_
_entity_poly.entity_id
_entity_poly.type
_entity_poly.pdbx_seq_one_letter_code
_entity_poly.pdbx_strand_id
1 'polypeptide(L)'
;MVLRKFFLPVVGLTLLLGIPFSLLNHWLVGWMTADTDDFPSKARYLWSIFLLVYIQAPLASSLTTSYIGKTMFYDEPTLMELIRRVFGMGFRLFWVHGVQRGVILVIVLFVMTEPSEEPTFTELLLPFLCLPIFLLRSLRPYINEILLLELSPLRSKDGEISAGTRSQRLHGPHSGDLFGRSIGMILVTVALGFCIIGLLWFCVATLSNDWLWNKPMTHFAVPMALWLLVAYVAVFRFLSYLDLRIRLEGWEVELKIRAEANRLTERSRLGEST
;
A
#
# COMPACT_ATOMS: atom_id res chain seq x y z
N MET A 1 17.26 7.37 16.74
CA MET A 1 18.04 7.44 15.49
C MET A 1 17.53 6.47 14.42
N VAL A 2 17.22 5.23 14.75
CA VAL A 2 16.68 4.19 13.81
C VAL A 2 15.38 4.61 13.13
N LEU A 3 14.38 5.12 13.86
CA LEU A 3 13.09 5.54 13.33
C LEU A 3 13.24 6.60 12.21
N ARG A 4 14.13 7.59 12.39
CA ARG A 4 14.36 8.63 11.39
C ARG A 4 15.05 8.09 10.13
N LYS A 5 15.95 7.10 10.27
CA LYS A 5 16.65 6.48 9.13
C LYS A 5 15.71 5.71 8.21
N PHE A 6 14.64 5.10 8.75
CA PHE A 6 13.69 4.29 8.00
C PHE A 6 12.39 5.01 7.64
N PHE A 7 11.93 5.93 8.49
CA PHE A 7 10.64 6.59 8.29
C PHE A 7 10.61 7.46 7.04
N LEU A 8 11.61 8.32 6.84
CA LEU A 8 11.67 9.22 5.68
C LEU A 8 11.71 8.47 4.33
N PRO A 9 12.56 7.44 4.14
CA PRO A 9 12.55 6.67 2.90
C PRO A 9 11.22 5.95 2.66
N VAL A 10 10.61 5.37 3.69
CA VAL A 10 9.33 4.67 3.59
C VAL A 10 8.21 5.61 3.13
N VAL A 11 8.08 6.76 3.77
CA VAL A 11 7.09 7.78 3.39
C VAL A 11 7.40 8.34 2.01
N GLY A 12 8.66 8.70 1.73
CA GLY A 12 9.08 9.26 0.45
C GLY A 12 8.83 8.31 -0.73
N LEU A 13 9.12 7.03 -0.58
CA LEU A 13 8.88 6.01 -1.62
C LEU A 13 7.38 5.77 -1.86
N THR A 14 6.57 5.80 -0.80
CA THR A 14 5.11 5.71 -0.95
C THR A 14 4.55 6.94 -1.64
N LEU A 15 5.01 8.14 -1.28
CA LEU A 15 4.58 9.39 -1.90
C LEU A 15 5.05 9.52 -3.35
N LEU A 16 6.19 8.97 -3.71
CA LEU A 16 6.71 8.97 -5.09
C LEU A 16 5.71 8.38 -6.08
N LEU A 17 5.00 7.31 -5.70
CA LEU A 17 3.91 6.73 -6.49
C LEU A 17 2.54 7.32 -6.09
N GLY A 18 2.36 7.75 -4.85
CA GLY A 18 1.13 8.34 -4.34
C GLY A 18 0.79 9.68 -4.99
N ILE A 19 1.79 10.54 -5.29
CA ILE A 19 1.55 11.83 -5.95
C ILE A 19 0.97 11.67 -7.36
N PRO A 20 1.54 10.85 -8.28
CA PRO A 20 0.92 10.57 -9.57
C PRO A 20 -0.50 10.02 -9.45
N PHE A 21 -0.74 9.11 -8.50
CA PHE A 21 -2.10 8.62 -8.24
C PHE A 21 -3.03 9.71 -7.71
N SER A 22 -2.55 10.64 -6.88
CA SER A 22 -3.37 11.77 -6.41
C SER A 22 -3.77 12.69 -7.56
N LEU A 23 -2.86 12.94 -8.51
CA LEU A 23 -3.16 13.72 -9.71
C LEU A 23 -4.21 13.01 -10.59
N LEU A 24 -4.05 11.70 -10.80
CA LEU A 24 -5.03 10.88 -11.50
C LEU A 24 -6.39 10.91 -10.80
N ASN A 25 -6.43 10.76 -9.48
CA ASN A 25 -7.64 10.77 -8.70
C ASN A 25 -8.34 12.13 -8.77
N HIS A 26 -7.58 13.23 -8.68
CA HIS A 26 -8.14 14.56 -8.83
C HIS A 26 -8.71 14.77 -10.24
N TRP A 27 -8.05 14.27 -11.29
CA TRP A 27 -8.58 14.31 -12.65
C TRP A 27 -9.89 13.52 -12.79
N LEU A 28 -9.98 12.35 -12.15
CA LEU A 28 -11.16 11.48 -12.21
C LEU A 28 -12.39 12.06 -11.49
N VAL A 29 -12.20 12.63 -10.29
CA VAL A 29 -13.31 12.97 -9.39
C VAL A 29 -13.32 14.43 -8.93
N GLY A 30 -12.33 15.26 -9.35
CA GLY A 30 -12.23 16.66 -8.94
C GLY A 30 -13.42 17.51 -9.34
N TRP A 31 -14.13 17.14 -10.42
CA TRP A 31 -15.36 17.79 -10.87
C TRP A 31 -16.49 17.76 -9.82
N MET A 32 -16.52 16.78 -8.91
CA MET A 32 -17.54 16.67 -7.87
C MET A 32 -17.59 17.86 -6.91
N THR A 33 -16.52 18.64 -6.84
CA THR A 33 -16.41 19.83 -5.96
C THR A 33 -16.04 21.09 -6.73
N ALA A 34 -16.15 21.07 -8.06
CA ALA A 34 -15.79 22.22 -8.90
C ALA A 34 -16.79 23.38 -8.70
N ASP A 35 -18.08 23.07 -8.82
CA ASP A 35 -19.15 24.07 -8.85
C ASP A 35 -19.81 24.31 -7.49
N THR A 36 -19.76 23.33 -6.58
CA THR A 36 -20.41 23.40 -5.27
C THR A 36 -19.42 23.16 -4.13
N ASP A 37 -19.54 23.93 -3.06
CA ASP A 37 -18.72 23.81 -1.85
C ASP A 37 -19.55 23.35 -0.65
N ASP A 38 -20.66 22.66 -0.93
CA ASP A 38 -21.58 22.12 0.05
C ASP A 38 -21.05 20.80 0.67
N PHE A 39 -21.62 20.42 1.80
CA PHE A 39 -21.20 19.22 2.53
C PHE A 39 -21.44 17.91 1.74
N PRO A 40 -22.57 17.70 1.06
CA PRO A 40 -22.81 16.49 0.27
C PRO A 40 -21.76 16.27 -0.81
N SER A 41 -21.40 17.30 -1.58
CA SER A 41 -20.39 17.21 -2.64
C SER A 41 -19.00 16.90 -2.10
N LYS A 42 -18.60 17.53 -0.99
CA LYS A 42 -17.36 17.22 -0.28
C LYS A 42 -17.33 15.77 0.21
N ALA A 43 -18.42 15.30 0.82
CA ALA A 43 -18.51 13.91 1.32
C ALA A 43 -18.42 12.90 0.16
N ARG A 44 -19.09 13.15 -0.96
CA ARG A 44 -19.03 12.36 -2.19
C ARG A 44 -17.62 12.29 -2.75
N TYR A 45 -16.94 13.43 -2.86
CA TYR A 45 -15.55 13.50 -3.29
C TYR A 45 -14.62 12.72 -2.37
N LEU A 46 -14.68 12.96 -1.05
CA LEU A 46 -13.83 12.31 -0.07
C LEU A 46 -14.02 10.80 -0.03
N TRP A 47 -15.27 10.34 -0.16
CA TRP A 47 -15.58 8.92 -0.29
C TRP A 47 -14.95 8.30 -1.53
N SER A 48 -15.06 8.96 -2.67
CA SER A 48 -14.46 8.53 -3.94
C SER A 48 -12.92 8.48 -3.86
N ILE A 49 -12.29 9.51 -3.27
CA ILE A 49 -10.84 9.53 -3.03
C ILE A 49 -10.42 8.38 -2.10
N PHE A 50 -11.17 8.14 -1.03
CA PHE A 50 -10.89 7.01 -0.13
C PHE A 50 -10.91 5.67 -0.87
N LEU A 51 -11.92 5.41 -1.68
CA LEU A 51 -12.03 4.18 -2.49
C LEU A 51 -10.86 4.06 -3.48
N LEU A 52 -10.56 5.13 -4.21
CA LEU A 52 -9.46 5.15 -5.19
C LEU A 52 -8.11 4.89 -4.51
N VAL A 53 -7.78 5.59 -3.43
CA VAL A 53 -6.54 5.38 -2.67
C VAL A 53 -6.49 3.96 -2.11
N TYR A 54 -7.60 3.44 -1.56
CA TYR A 54 -7.67 2.08 -1.07
C TYR A 54 -7.32 1.04 -2.14
N ILE A 55 -7.82 1.21 -3.36
CA ILE A 55 -7.57 0.29 -4.47
C ILE A 55 -6.13 0.39 -4.97
N GLN A 56 -5.60 1.61 -5.07
CA GLN A 56 -4.26 1.91 -5.57
C GLN A 56 -3.15 1.62 -4.55
N ALA A 57 -3.49 1.54 -3.26
CA ALA A 57 -2.55 1.36 -2.15
C ALA A 57 -1.51 0.23 -2.36
N PRO A 58 -1.84 -0.99 -2.87
CA PRO A 58 -0.85 -2.03 -3.10
C PRO A 58 0.18 -1.66 -4.16
N LEU A 59 -0.22 -0.94 -5.20
CA LEU A 59 0.68 -0.48 -6.26
C LEU A 59 1.58 0.64 -5.74
N ALA A 60 1.01 1.62 -5.05
CA ALA A 60 1.76 2.73 -4.45
C ALA A 60 2.77 2.26 -3.40
N SER A 61 2.44 1.23 -2.61
CA SER A 61 3.33 0.68 -1.59
C SER A 61 4.37 -0.31 -2.12
N SER A 62 4.40 -0.62 -3.42
CA SER A 62 5.30 -1.63 -4.00
C SER A 62 6.79 -1.26 -3.85
N LEU A 63 7.16 0.01 -4.06
CA LEU A 63 8.52 0.50 -3.84
C LEU A 63 8.92 0.40 -2.36
N THR A 64 8.03 0.79 -1.47
CA THR A 64 8.22 0.71 -0.02
C THR A 64 8.41 -0.73 0.45
N THR A 65 7.58 -1.67 -0.02
CA THR A 65 7.72 -3.10 0.28
C THR A 65 9.05 -3.66 -0.21
N SER A 66 9.47 -3.30 -1.43
CA SER A 66 10.78 -3.69 -1.98
C SER A 66 11.94 -3.11 -1.18
N TYR A 67 11.86 -1.85 -0.77
CA TYR A 67 12.87 -1.16 0.04
C TYR A 67 13.04 -1.85 1.40
N ILE A 68 11.95 -2.02 2.14
CA ILE A 68 11.98 -2.64 3.48
C ILE A 68 12.53 -4.06 3.37
N GLY A 69 12.11 -4.83 2.36
CA GLY A 69 12.58 -6.19 2.15
C GLY A 69 14.08 -6.30 1.92
N LYS A 70 14.70 -5.38 1.16
CA LYS A 70 16.15 -5.35 0.96
C LYS A 70 16.89 -4.86 2.21
N THR A 71 16.43 -3.77 2.79
CA THR A 71 17.08 -3.14 3.95
C THR A 71 17.13 -4.06 5.17
N MET A 72 16.17 -4.98 5.28
CA MET A 72 16.16 -5.99 6.35
C MET A 72 17.36 -6.93 6.28
N PHE A 73 17.92 -7.14 5.10
CA PHE A 73 19.13 -7.96 4.90
C PHE A 73 20.43 -7.13 4.85
N TYR A 74 20.42 -5.90 5.41
CA TYR A 74 21.57 -4.98 5.41
C TYR A 74 22.01 -4.53 4.01
N ASP A 75 21.14 -4.69 3.01
CA ASP A 75 21.36 -4.18 1.67
C ASP A 75 20.81 -2.74 1.60
N GLU A 76 21.64 -1.77 1.20
CA GLU A 76 21.23 -0.37 1.02
C GLU A 76 20.91 -0.14 -0.47
N PRO A 77 19.66 -0.43 -0.92
CA PRO A 77 19.32 -0.33 -2.33
C PRO A 77 19.27 1.12 -2.80
N THR A 78 19.80 1.38 -3.99
CA THR A 78 19.60 2.66 -4.66
C THR A 78 18.17 2.81 -5.15
N LEU A 79 17.67 4.05 -5.23
CA LEU A 79 16.31 4.33 -5.74
C LEU A 79 16.13 3.74 -7.16
N MET A 80 17.15 3.84 -8.01
CA MET A 80 17.08 3.32 -9.38
C MET A 80 16.94 1.80 -9.44
N GLU A 81 17.61 1.08 -8.55
CA GLU A 81 17.45 -0.40 -8.44
C GLU A 81 16.04 -0.78 -8.01
N LEU A 82 15.47 -0.05 -7.03
CA LEU A 82 14.09 -0.29 -6.58
C LEU A 82 13.09 -0.05 -7.71
N ILE A 83 13.24 1.07 -8.42
CA ILE A 83 12.41 1.42 -9.58
C ILE A 83 12.54 0.32 -10.64
N ARG A 84 13.76 -0.02 -11.07
CA ARG A 84 14.00 -1.07 -12.08
C ARG A 84 13.38 -2.41 -11.65
N ARG A 85 13.51 -2.79 -10.39
CA ARG A 85 12.95 -4.03 -9.85
C ARG A 85 11.43 -4.03 -9.89
N VAL A 86 10.77 -2.99 -9.39
CA VAL A 86 9.31 -2.88 -9.35
C VAL A 86 8.74 -2.80 -10.77
N PHE A 87 9.34 -2.00 -11.65
CA PHE A 87 8.90 -1.90 -13.04
C PHE A 87 9.16 -3.18 -13.83
N GLY A 88 10.27 -3.90 -13.57
CA GLY A 88 10.51 -5.22 -14.14
C GLY A 88 9.45 -6.25 -13.76
N MET A 89 8.77 -6.06 -12.63
CA MET A 89 7.62 -6.87 -12.21
C MET A 89 6.27 -6.20 -12.51
N GLY A 90 6.28 -5.06 -13.18
CA GLY A 90 5.09 -4.25 -13.44
C GLY A 90 3.96 -5.05 -14.05
N PHE A 91 4.25 -5.93 -15.04
CA PHE A 91 3.23 -6.79 -15.62
C PHE A 91 2.60 -7.76 -14.60
N ARG A 92 3.38 -8.35 -13.69
CA ARG A 92 2.87 -9.24 -12.64
C ARG A 92 1.98 -8.49 -11.65
N LEU A 93 2.43 -7.31 -11.21
CA LEU A 93 1.67 -6.44 -10.32
C LEU A 93 0.37 -5.95 -10.98
N PHE A 94 0.46 -5.51 -12.25
CA PHE A 94 -0.69 -5.10 -13.03
C PHE A 94 -1.71 -6.23 -13.19
N TRP A 95 -1.27 -7.44 -13.52
CA TRP A 95 -2.16 -8.59 -13.67
C TRP A 95 -2.86 -8.93 -12.35
N VAL A 96 -2.12 -9.02 -11.26
CA VAL A 96 -2.68 -9.42 -9.95
C VAL A 96 -3.57 -8.34 -9.36
N HIS A 97 -3.13 -7.08 -9.34
CA HIS A 97 -3.92 -6.00 -8.75
C HIS A 97 -4.90 -5.38 -9.73
N GLY A 98 -4.48 -5.16 -10.97
CA GLY A 98 -5.32 -4.56 -12.00
C GLY A 98 -6.48 -5.47 -12.41
N VAL A 99 -6.15 -6.68 -12.87
CA VAL A 99 -7.15 -7.60 -13.44
C VAL A 99 -7.78 -8.47 -12.37
N GLN A 100 -7.01 -9.28 -11.64
CA GLN A 100 -7.58 -10.26 -10.70
C GLN A 100 -8.26 -9.62 -9.50
N ARG A 101 -7.81 -8.44 -9.04
CA ARG A 101 -8.41 -7.68 -7.94
C ARG A 101 -9.31 -6.53 -8.40
N GLY A 102 -9.59 -6.42 -9.68
CA GLY A 102 -10.60 -5.52 -10.22
C GLY A 102 -10.28 -4.04 -10.15
N VAL A 103 -9.01 -3.63 -9.91
CA VAL A 103 -8.62 -2.21 -9.87
C VAL A 103 -8.96 -1.51 -11.18
N ILE A 104 -8.70 -2.14 -12.32
CA ILE A 104 -9.02 -1.60 -13.65
C ILE A 104 -10.51 -1.40 -13.80
N LEU A 105 -11.32 -2.38 -13.39
CA LEU A 105 -12.78 -2.29 -13.48
C LEU A 105 -13.31 -1.07 -12.71
N VAL A 106 -12.80 -0.85 -11.49
CA VAL A 106 -13.22 0.29 -10.68
C VAL A 106 -12.77 1.62 -11.29
N ILE A 107 -11.53 1.70 -11.81
CA ILE A 107 -11.06 2.92 -12.50
C ILE A 107 -11.91 3.20 -13.74
N VAL A 108 -12.22 2.17 -14.55
CA VAL A 108 -13.09 2.32 -15.73
C VAL A 108 -14.47 2.83 -15.34
N LEU A 109 -15.05 2.33 -14.25
CA LEU A 109 -16.34 2.83 -13.76
C LEU A 109 -16.27 4.30 -13.32
N PHE A 110 -15.17 4.73 -12.68
CA PHE A 110 -14.97 6.15 -12.37
C PHE A 110 -14.83 7.01 -13.63
N VAL A 111 -14.15 6.52 -14.67
CA VAL A 111 -14.04 7.21 -15.97
C VAL A 111 -15.41 7.32 -16.66
N MET A 112 -16.26 6.30 -16.48
CA MET A 112 -17.61 6.28 -17.07
C MET A 112 -18.66 7.04 -16.25
N THR A 113 -18.29 7.53 -15.06
CA THR A 113 -19.20 8.32 -14.23
C THR A 113 -19.28 9.73 -14.84
N GLU A 114 -20.49 10.08 -15.30
CA GLU A 114 -20.75 11.40 -15.86
C GLU A 114 -20.85 12.47 -14.76
N PRO A 115 -20.37 13.70 -15.01
CA PRO A 115 -20.60 14.81 -14.11
C PRO A 115 -22.09 15.07 -13.91
N SER A 116 -22.56 14.94 -12.69
CA SER A 116 -23.97 15.18 -12.31
C SER A 116 -24.04 15.72 -10.88
N GLU A 117 -25.05 16.51 -10.58
CA GLU A 117 -25.27 17.04 -9.23
C GLU A 117 -25.66 15.93 -8.26
N GLU A 118 -26.42 14.94 -8.73
CA GLU A 118 -26.84 13.79 -7.92
C GLU A 118 -25.92 12.56 -8.11
N PRO A 119 -25.79 11.72 -7.08
CA PRO A 119 -25.03 10.47 -7.20
C PRO A 119 -25.60 9.56 -8.29
N THR A 120 -24.77 9.16 -9.23
CA THR A 120 -25.15 8.25 -10.30
C THR A 120 -25.24 6.80 -9.82
N PHE A 121 -25.98 5.95 -10.55
CA PHE A 121 -26.07 4.53 -10.26
C PHE A 121 -24.70 3.85 -10.22
N THR A 122 -23.77 4.27 -11.09
CA THR A 122 -22.38 3.77 -11.11
C THR A 122 -21.65 4.03 -9.80
N GLU A 123 -21.84 5.20 -9.19
CA GLU A 123 -21.25 5.54 -7.88
C GLU A 123 -21.82 4.72 -6.74
N LEU A 124 -23.13 4.46 -6.77
CA LEU A 124 -23.76 3.58 -5.79
C LEU A 124 -23.29 2.13 -5.91
N LEU A 125 -22.91 1.68 -7.11
CA LEU A 125 -22.40 0.34 -7.36
C LEU A 125 -20.94 0.15 -6.87
N LEU A 126 -20.12 1.22 -6.86
CA LEU A 126 -18.71 1.16 -6.49
C LEU A 126 -18.43 0.54 -5.11
N PRO A 127 -19.10 0.90 -4.01
CA PRO A 127 -18.90 0.26 -2.72
C PRO A 127 -19.13 -1.26 -2.74
N PHE A 128 -20.16 -1.70 -3.47
CA PHE A 128 -20.48 -3.13 -3.61
C PHE A 128 -19.39 -3.88 -4.37
N LEU A 129 -18.80 -3.27 -5.39
CA LEU A 129 -17.68 -3.85 -6.12
C LEU A 129 -16.37 -3.82 -5.31
N CYS A 130 -16.20 -2.85 -4.42
CA CYS A 130 -15.07 -2.81 -3.51
C CYS A 130 -15.13 -3.86 -2.40
N LEU A 131 -16.32 -4.36 -2.04
CA LEU A 131 -16.51 -5.37 -1.01
C LEU A 131 -15.74 -6.68 -1.30
N PRO A 132 -15.89 -7.34 -2.47
CA PRO A 132 -15.08 -8.51 -2.80
C PRO A 132 -13.57 -8.22 -2.84
N ILE A 133 -13.16 -7.02 -3.29
CA ILE A 133 -11.76 -6.61 -3.25
C ILE A 133 -11.27 -6.55 -1.80
N PHE A 134 -12.06 -5.99 -0.91
CA PHE A 134 -11.78 -5.94 0.52
C PHE A 134 -11.64 -7.33 1.13
N LEU A 135 -12.59 -8.24 0.85
CA LEU A 135 -12.55 -9.62 1.33
C LEU A 135 -11.31 -10.37 0.82
N LEU A 136 -11.00 -10.26 -0.47
CA LEU A 136 -9.80 -10.88 -1.05
C LEU A 136 -8.50 -10.32 -0.43
N ARG A 137 -8.46 -9.05 -0.10
CA ARG A 137 -7.31 -8.43 0.58
C ARG A 137 -7.17 -8.90 2.02
N SER A 138 -8.27 -9.03 2.75
CA SER A 138 -8.27 -9.49 4.14
C SER A 138 -7.91 -10.96 4.26
N LEU A 139 -8.34 -11.80 3.31
CA LEU A 139 -8.02 -13.24 3.27
C LEU A 139 -6.62 -13.53 2.72
N ARG A 140 -6.11 -12.70 1.80
CA ARG A 140 -4.79 -12.88 1.16
C ARG A 140 -4.00 -11.56 1.17
N PRO A 141 -3.60 -11.09 2.37
CA PRO A 141 -2.98 -9.76 2.51
C PRO A 141 -1.58 -9.65 1.90
N TYR A 142 -0.79 -10.75 1.85
CA TYR A 142 0.66 -10.70 1.58
C TYR A 142 1.04 -11.03 0.14
N ILE A 143 0.14 -10.87 -0.84
CA ILE A 143 0.45 -11.17 -2.25
C ILE A 143 1.54 -10.24 -2.82
N ASN A 144 1.60 -8.98 -2.37
CA ASN A 144 2.66 -8.04 -2.76
C ASN A 144 4.04 -8.53 -2.29
N GLU A 145 4.10 -8.96 -1.05
CA GLU A 145 5.31 -9.46 -0.41
C GLU A 145 5.80 -10.72 -1.15
N ILE A 146 4.91 -11.65 -1.48
CA ILE A 146 5.22 -12.85 -2.26
C ILE A 146 5.76 -12.49 -3.64
N LEU A 147 5.13 -11.56 -4.35
CA LEU A 147 5.55 -11.15 -5.68
C LEU A 147 6.89 -10.40 -5.68
N LEU A 148 7.07 -9.45 -4.74
CA LEU A 148 8.20 -8.53 -4.74
C LEU A 148 9.42 -9.08 -4.01
N LEU A 149 9.23 -9.90 -2.98
CA LEU A 149 10.33 -10.42 -2.16
C LEU A 149 10.74 -11.84 -2.58
N GLU A 150 9.76 -12.73 -2.77
CA GLU A 150 10.04 -14.11 -3.17
C GLU A 150 10.21 -14.25 -4.70
N LEU A 151 9.85 -13.22 -5.49
CA LEU A 151 9.95 -13.20 -6.95
C LEU A 151 9.13 -14.32 -7.63
N SER A 152 8.15 -14.88 -6.92
CA SER A 152 7.38 -16.04 -7.37
C SER A 152 6.73 -15.81 -8.74
N PRO A 153 6.85 -16.74 -9.69
CA PRO A 153 6.23 -16.63 -11.02
C PRO A 153 4.70 -16.71 -10.92
N LEU A 154 3.99 -16.09 -11.88
CA LEU A 154 2.52 -16.21 -11.95
C LEU A 154 2.07 -17.63 -12.32
N ARG A 155 2.85 -18.31 -13.15
CA ARG A 155 2.64 -19.71 -13.54
C ARG A 155 3.81 -20.55 -13.08
N SER A 156 3.53 -21.77 -12.60
CA SER A 156 4.56 -22.76 -12.31
C SER A 156 5.34 -23.11 -13.59
N LYS A 157 6.66 -22.96 -13.53
CA LYS A 157 7.60 -23.43 -14.55
C LYS A 157 8.72 -24.19 -13.83
N ASP A 158 9.20 -25.26 -14.41
CA ASP A 158 10.43 -25.97 -14.01
C ASP A 158 10.54 -26.30 -12.51
N GLY A 159 9.42 -26.67 -11.86
CA GLY A 159 9.41 -27.02 -10.43
C GLY A 159 9.25 -25.82 -9.49
N GLU A 160 9.25 -24.56 -9.99
CA GLU A 160 8.98 -23.39 -9.16
C GLU A 160 7.50 -23.31 -8.77
N ILE A 161 7.25 -22.90 -7.52
CA ILE A 161 5.89 -22.75 -7.00
C ILE A 161 5.31 -21.42 -7.50
N SER A 162 4.13 -21.46 -8.12
CA SER A 162 3.45 -20.22 -8.56
C SER A 162 3.04 -19.35 -7.37
N ALA A 163 2.98 -18.03 -7.60
CA ALA A 163 2.53 -17.05 -6.58
C ALA A 163 1.13 -17.37 -6.01
N GLY A 164 0.22 -17.91 -6.83
CA GLY A 164 -1.10 -18.37 -6.39
C GLY A 164 -1.03 -19.54 -5.42
N THR A 165 -0.27 -20.59 -5.76
CA THR A 165 -0.07 -21.77 -4.90
C THR A 165 0.69 -21.38 -3.63
N ARG A 166 1.70 -20.51 -3.75
CA ARG A 166 2.44 -19.97 -2.61
C ARG A 166 1.53 -19.20 -1.66
N SER A 167 0.72 -18.30 -2.20
CA SER A 167 -0.29 -17.56 -1.45
C SER A 167 -1.27 -18.50 -0.75
N GLN A 168 -1.75 -19.55 -1.42
CA GLN A 168 -2.68 -20.50 -0.82
C GLN A 168 -2.06 -21.28 0.34
N ARG A 169 -0.81 -21.71 0.20
CA ARG A 169 -0.08 -22.43 1.28
C ARG A 169 0.14 -21.55 2.51
N LEU A 170 0.48 -20.27 2.32
CA LEU A 170 0.71 -19.33 3.41
C LEU A 170 -0.58 -18.89 4.10
N HIS A 171 -1.64 -18.61 3.34
CA HIS A 171 -2.86 -18.01 3.90
C HIS A 171 -3.93 -19.05 4.25
N GLY A 172 -3.99 -20.19 3.54
CA GLY A 172 -5.07 -21.17 3.71
C GLY A 172 -5.22 -21.67 5.14
N PRO A 173 -4.17 -22.22 5.80
CA PRO A 173 -4.27 -22.77 7.14
C PRO A 173 -4.58 -21.73 8.24
N HIS A 174 -4.27 -20.45 8.00
CA HIS A 174 -4.33 -19.36 8.98
C HIS A 174 -5.31 -18.24 8.60
N SER A 175 -6.25 -18.51 7.69
CA SER A 175 -7.17 -17.49 7.16
C SER A 175 -7.98 -16.77 8.24
N GLY A 176 -8.41 -17.45 9.29
CA GLY A 176 -9.13 -16.85 10.43
C GLY A 176 -8.27 -15.89 11.25
N ASP A 177 -7.02 -16.28 11.58
CA ASP A 177 -6.06 -15.42 12.29
C ASP A 177 -5.70 -14.18 11.44
N LEU A 178 -5.47 -14.37 10.14
CA LEU A 178 -5.18 -13.29 9.21
C LEU A 178 -6.34 -12.32 9.05
N PHE A 179 -7.56 -12.82 9.02
CA PHE A 179 -8.76 -11.98 8.99
C PHE A 179 -8.89 -11.15 10.28
N GLY A 180 -8.71 -11.75 11.44
CA GLY A 180 -8.71 -11.04 12.72
C GLY A 180 -7.63 -9.96 12.79
N ARG A 181 -6.40 -10.25 12.34
CA ARG A 181 -5.31 -9.26 12.24
C ARG A 181 -5.65 -8.13 11.26
N SER A 182 -6.32 -8.44 10.15
CA SER A 182 -6.76 -7.44 9.18
C SER A 182 -7.79 -6.49 9.78
N ILE A 183 -8.73 -6.99 10.57
CA ILE A 183 -9.70 -6.15 11.30
C ILE A 183 -8.97 -5.26 12.31
N GLY A 184 -8.08 -5.81 13.13
CA GLY A 184 -7.30 -5.04 14.08
C GLY A 184 -6.48 -3.93 13.39
N MET A 185 -5.82 -4.26 12.29
CA MET A 185 -5.09 -3.28 11.47
C MET A 185 -6.00 -2.16 10.96
N ILE A 186 -7.21 -2.50 10.49
CA ILE A 186 -8.17 -1.51 9.99
C ILE A 186 -8.60 -0.57 11.10
N LEU A 187 -8.96 -1.08 12.28
CA LEU A 187 -9.35 -0.26 13.43
C LEU A 187 -8.26 0.73 13.81
N VAL A 188 -7.01 0.25 13.92
CA VAL A 188 -5.86 1.12 14.23
C VAL A 188 -5.62 2.14 13.11
N THR A 189 -5.72 1.73 11.83
CA THR A 189 -5.54 2.62 10.68
C THR A 189 -6.61 3.71 10.64
N VAL A 190 -7.86 3.37 10.94
CA VAL A 190 -8.98 4.33 11.01
C VAL A 190 -8.73 5.33 12.15
N ALA A 191 -8.40 4.85 13.35
CA ALA A 191 -8.09 5.72 14.49
C ALA A 191 -6.91 6.67 14.17
N LEU A 192 -5.83 6.14 13.62
CA LEU A 192 -4.67 6.93 13.18
C LEU A 192 -5.05 7.95 12.10
N GLY A 193 -5.93 7.56 11.16
CA GLY A 193 -6.47 8.43 10.13
C GLY A 193 -7.19 9.64 10.70
N PHE A 194 -8.09 9.43 11.65
CA PHE A 194 -8.76 10.53 12.34
C PHE A 194 -7.77 11.43 13.07
N CYS A 195 -6.76 10.88 13.73
CA CYS A 195 -5.72 11.67 14.39
C CYS A 195 -4.91 12.52 13.40
N ILE A 196 -4.47 11.94 12.27
CA ILE A 196 -3.69 12.66 11.26
C ILE A 196 -4.54 13.75 10.60
N ILE A 197 -5.77 13.43 10.18
CA ILE A 197 -6.68 14.39 9.56
C ILE A 197 -7.01 15.53 10.54
N GLY A 198 -7.30 15.21 11.80
CA GLY A 198 -7.56 16.20 12.83
C GLY A 198 -6.36 17.11 13.09
N LEU A 199 -5.15 16.55 13.14
CA LEU A 199 -3.91 17.32 13.27
C LEU A 199 -3.68 18.26 12.08
N LEU A 200 -3.84 17.74 10.85
CA LEU A 200 -3.69 18.55 9.64
C LEU A 200 -4.74 19.65 9.57
N TRP A 201 -5.99 19.34 9.90
CA TRP A 201 -7.06 20.35 9.99
C TRP A 201 -6.70 21.43 11.00
N PHE A 202 -6.28 21.05 12.21
CA PHE A 202 -5.85 22.01 13.24
C PHE A 202 -4.71 22.90 12.74
N CYS A 203 -3.68 22.33 12.10
CA CYS A 203 -2.56 23.09 11.56
C CYS A 203 -3.02 24.07 10.47
N VAL A 204 -3.82 23.59 9.50
CA VAL A 204 -4.33 24.44 8.40
C VAL A 204 -5.22 25.55 8.96
N ALA A 205 -6.17 25.22 9.86
CA ALA A 205 -7.07 26.19 10.46
C ALA A 205 -6.32 27.27 11.25
N THR A 206 -5.29 26.89 12.01
CA THR A 206 -4.47 27.84 12.78
C THR A 206 -3.66 28.75 11.87
N LEU A 207 -3.07 28.22 10.79
CA LEU A 207 -2.25 29.01 9.86
C LEU A 207 -3.08 29.94 8.98
N SER A 208 -4.28 29.52 8.57
CA SER A 208 -5.18 30.31 7.73
C SER A 208 -6.11 31.22 8.56
N ASN A 209 -6.16 31.07 9.87
CA ASN A 209 -7.15 31.66 10.77
C ASN A 209 -8.60 31.42 10.30
N ASP A 210 -8.83 30.26 9.67
CA ASP A 210 -10.11 29.80 9.15
C ASP A 210 -10.39 28.38 9.64
N TRP A 211 -11.38 28.23 10.50
CA TRP A 211 -11.78 26.96 11.12
C TRP A 211 -12.81 26.18 10.30
N LEU A 212 -13.20 26.71 9.15
CA LEU A 212 -14.10 26.02 8.25
C LEU A 212 -13.33 24.96 7.45
N TRP A 213 -14.06 23.90 7.09
CA TRP A 213 -13.52 22.87 6.22
C TRP A 213 -13.43 23.41 4.79
N ASN A 214 -12.23 23.82 4.38
CA ASN A 214 -11.97 24.54 3.13
C ASN A 214 -11.42 23.61 2.01
N LYS A 215 -11.32 24.14 0.78
CA LYS A 215 -10.81 23.41 -0.38
C LYS A 215 -9.39 22.83 -0.19
N PRO A 216 -8.39 23.54 0.37
CA PRO A 216 -7.09 22.97 0.70
C PRO A 216 -7.16 21.73 1.57
N MET A 217 -8.06 21.71 2.55
CA MET A 217 -8.24 20.54 3.41
C MET A 217 -8.77 19.34 2.61
N THR A 218 -9.78 19.56 1.77
CA THR A 218 -10.41 18.51 0.96
C THR A 218 -9.48 17.96 -0.11
N HIS A 219 -8.76 18.82 -0.85
CA HIS A 219 -8.00 18.40 -2.03
C HIS A 219 -6.55 18.02 -1.75
N PHE A 220 -5.95 18.51 -0.66
CA PHE A 220 -4.53 18.25 -0.36
C PHE A 220 -4.33 17.52 0.97
N ALA A 221 -4.89 18.04 2.08
CA ALA A 221 -4.59 17.49 3.39
C ALA A 221 -5.14 16.08 3.56
N VAL A 222 -6.39 15.83 3.19
CA VAL A 222 -6.99 14.49 3.30
C VAL A 222 -6.33 13.47 2.38
N PRO A 223 -6.12 13.71 1.06
CA PRO A 223 -5.36 12.78 0.21
C PRO A 223 -3.95 12.51 0.73
N MET A 224 -3.23 13.52 1.24
CA MET A 224 -1.91 13.35 1.83
C MET A 224 -1.97 12.44 3.07
N ALA A 225 -2.94 12.66 3.96
CA ALA A 225 -3.17 11.80 5.13
C ALA A 225 -3.41 10.34 4.71
N LEU A 226 -4.22 10.10 3.68
CA LEU A 226 -4.49 8.76 3.18
C LEU A 226 -3.20 8.08 2.66
N TRP A 227 -2.32 8.80 1.96
CA TRP A 227 -1.04 8.23 1.51
C TRP A 227 -0.07 7.96 2.65
N LEU A 228 -0.07 8.78 3.70
CA LEU A 228 0.68 8.49 4.93
C LEU A 228 0.17 7.21 5.61
N LEU A 229 -1.15 7.00 5.63
CA LEU A 229 -1.75 5.75 6.11
C LEU A 229 -1.36 4.55 5.24
N VAL A 230 -1.28 4.71 3.92
CA VAL A 230 -0.79 3.65 3.01
C VAL A 230 0.65 3.27 3.35
N ALA A 231 1.53 4.24 3.65
CA ALA A 231 2.89 3.97 4.09
C ALA A 231 2.92 3.18 5.41
N TYR A 232 2.12 3.58 6.39
CA TYR A 232 1.97 2.86 7.65
C TYR A 232 1.48 1.41 7.44
N VAL A 233 0.41 1.23 6.65
CA VAL A 233 -0.15 -0.09 6.34
C VAL A 233 0.87 -0.97 5.62
N ALA A 234 1.70 -0.42 4.74
CA ALA A 234 2.76 -1.16 4.05
C ALA A 234 3.77 -1.75 5.03
N VAL A 235 4.23 -0.95 6.01
CA VAL A 235 5.14 -1.42 7.06
C VAL A 235 4.48 -2.50 7.93
N PHE A 236 3.25 -2.25 8.38
CA PHE A 236 2.51 -3.21 9.21
C PHE A 236 2.33 -4.56 8.49
N ARG A 237 1.92 -4.53 7.21
CA ARG A 237 1.77 -5.74 6.40
C ARG A 237 3.08 -6.50 6.25
N PHE A 238 4.17 -5.78 5.97
CA PHE A 238 5.49 -6.38 5.86
C PHE A 238 5.89 -7.09 7.16
N LEU A 239 5.76 -6.44 8.31
CA LEU A 239 6.06 -7.05 9.61
C LEU A 239 5.18 -8.28 9.90
N SER A 240 3.89 -8.20 9.58
CA SER A 240 2.96 -9.31 9.73
C SER A 240 3.29 -10.49 8.80
N TYR A 241 3.76 -10.21 7.59
CA TYR A 241 4.26 -11.22 6.66
C TYR A 241 5.49 -11.93 7.21
N LEU A 242 6.44 -11.18 7.79
CA LEU A 242 7.62 -11.75 8.42
C LEU A 242 7.26 -12.65 9.59
N ASP A 243 6.39 -12.18 10.50
CA ASP A 243 5.92 -12.97 11.64
C ASP A 243 5.30 -14.30 11.17
N LEU A 244 4.47 -14.25 10.13
CA LEU A 244 3.88 -15.46 9.55
C LEU A 244 4.94 -16.41 8.98
N ARG A 245 5.94 -15.90 8.25
CA ARG A 245 7.02 -16.72 7.70
C ARG A 245 7.90 -17.35 8.79
N ILE A 246 8.23 -16.58 9.82
CA ILE A 246 9.02 -17.10 10.95
C ILE A 246 8.30 -18.28 11.59
N ARG A 247 7.00 -18.16 11.83
CA ARG A 247 6.20 -19.22 12.45
C ARG A 247 6.03 -20.47 11.58
N LEU A 248 5.85 -20.29 10.27
CA LEU A 248 5.53 -21.40 9.37
C LEU A 248 6.76 -22.10 8.78
N GLU A 249 7.82 -21.38 8.54
CA GLU A 249 8.96 -21.87 7.76
C GLU A 249 10.25 -21.95 8.59
N GLY A 250 10.21 -21.61 9.87
CA GLY A 250 11.41 -21.58 10.71
C GLY A 250 12.46 -20.57 10.18
N TRP A 251 12.03 -19.53 9.50
CA TRP A 251 12.88 -18.54 8.82
C TRP A 251 13.87 -17.84 9.75
N GLU A 252 13.64 -17.91 11.05
CA GLU A 252 14.61 -17.45 12.05
C GLU A 252 15.97 -18.15 11.92
N VAL A 253 15.96 -19.45 11.62
CA VAL A 253 17.18 -20.23 11.40
C VAL A 253 17.89 -19.78 10.13
N GLU A 254 17.15 -19.55 9.05
CA GLU A 254 17.70 -19.03 7.79
C GLU A 254 18.28 -17.62 7.95
N LEU A 255 17.61 -16.75 8.69
CA LEU A 255 18.13 -15.41 8.99
C LEU A 255 19.43 -15.45 9.81
N LYS A 256 19.49 -16.30 10.84
CA LYS A 256 20.70 -16.47 11.64
C LYS A 256 21.87 -17.01 10.80
N ILE A 257 21.62 -18.02 9.95
CA ILE A 257 22.63 -18.58 9.06
C ILE A 257 23.14 -17.53 8.06
N ARG A 258 22.28 -16.76 7.43
CA ARG A 258 22.65 -15.68 6.49
C ARG A 258 23.44 -14.56 7.18
N ALA A 259 23.01 -14.13 8.37
CA ALA A 259 23.71 -13.11 9.15
C ALA A 259 25.13 -13.56 9.53
N GLU A 260 25.29 -14.82 9.95
CA GLU A 260 26.61 -15.37 10.29
C GLU A 260 27.48 -15.58 9.05
N ALA A 261 26.92 -16.01 7.92
CA ALA A 261 27.63 -16.11 6.66
C ALA A 261 28.18 -14.74 6.20
N ASN A 262 27.37 -13.68 6.27
CA ASN A 262 27.81 -12.33 5.95
C ASN A 262 28.92 -11.85 6.89
N ARG A 263 28.78 -12.12 8.19
CA ARG A 263 29.80 -11.78 9.19
C ARG A 263 31.12 -12.50 8.96
N LEU A 264 31.08 -13.77 8.55
CA LEU A 264 32.28 -14.54 8.21
C LEU A 264 32.93 -14.02 6.94
N THR A 265 32.14 -13.66 5.92
CA THR A 265 32.65 -13.06 4.67
C THR A 265 33.31 -11.71 4.92
N GLU A 266 32.75 -10.90 5.81
CA GLU A 266 33.32 -9.59 6.17
C GLU A 266 34.64 -9.75 6.95
N ARG A 267 34.71 -10.73 7.87
CA ARG A 267 35.96 -11.07 8.57
C ARG A 267 37.04 -11.59 7.65
N SER A 268 36.71 -12.43 6.66
CA SER A 268 37.70 -12.91 5.69
C SER A 268 38.25 -11.79 4.82
N ARG A 269 37.40 -10.84 4.41
CA ARG A 269 37.85 -9.64 3.66
C ARG A 269 38.80 -8.73 4.47
N LEU A 270 38.53 -8.59 5.76
CA LEU A 270 39.37 -7.79 6.66
C LEU A 270 40.68 -8.50 6.99
N GLY A 271 40.70 -9.84 7.03
CA GLY A 271 41.89 -10.66 7.26
C GLY A 271 42.82 -10.77 6.03
N GLU A 272 42.30 -10.58 4.81
CA GLU A 272 43.11 -10.53 3.58
C GLU A 272 43.71 -9.14 3.32
N SER A 273 43.34 -8.12 4.08
CA SER A 273 43.86 -6.74 3.94
C SER A 273 44.99 -6.41 4.91
N THR A 274 45.46 -7.37 5.73
CA THR A 274 46.63 -7.30 6.59
C THR A 274 47.74 -8.21 6.11
#